data_5f784eb6bdafb04e530ac0d703572297
#
_entry.id   5f784eb6bdafb04e530ac0d703572297
#
_cell.length_a   1.000
_cell.length_b   1.000
_cell.length_c   1.000
_cell.angle_alpha   90.00
_cell.angle_beta   90.00
_cell.angle_gamma   90.00
#
_symmetry.space_group_name_H-M   'P 1'
#
loop_
_entity.id
_entity.type
_entity.pdbx_description
1 polymer ?
#
loop_
_entity_poly.entity_id
_entity_poly.type
_entity_poly.pdbx_seq_one_letter_code
_entity_poly.pdbx_strand_id
1 'polypeptide(L)'
;MIHQLIFAHPKPGMSEQEFQDYWVDVHAVQYASKIPQIKKYLIDTRIPFGPEPDDPLWSGIAEIWLENEEDQLASLQTPEFLEGARLDEPKWAAFWRTVVLDTDAHVLRAGDHPAPEDGVKIVALVKRTEGTTVEQFRERSLGEHAELMLQVPGLRRYLQCFTRDGAYAIGEALLDAAYLLSFDSLEDLEKAAASDEYARAKDDLVTFVQPRYLHHMAVKEHWIIGSEGEARDHR
;
A
#
# COMPACT_ATOMS: atom_id res chain seq x y z
N MET A 1 3.48 12.94 -9.53
CA MET A 1 3.81 11.49 -9.60
C MET A 1 2.68 10.72 -8.96
N ILE A 2 2.10 9.75 -9.65
CA ILE A 2 1.04 8.89 -9.10
C ILE A 2 1.71 7.82 -8.25
N HIS A 3 1.21 7.60 -7.04
CA HIS A 3 1.55 6.45 -6.20
C HIS A 3 0.37 5.47 -6.23
N GLN A 4 0.49 4.43 -7.04
CA GLN A 4 -0.53 3.42 -7.22
C GLN A 4 -0.30 2.27 -6.23
N LEU A 5 -1.36 1.85 -5.54
CA LEU A 5 -1.37 0.72 -4.61
C LEU A 5 -2.28 -0.37 -5.17
N ILE A 6 -1.73 -1.57 -5.39
CA ILE A 6 -2.47 -2.71 -5.94
C ILE A 6 -2.49 -3.82 -4.90
N PHE A 7 -3.66 -4.04 -4.29
CA PHE A 7 -3.89 -5.06 -3.28
C PHE A 7 -4.29 -6.36 -3.95
N ALA A 8 -3.55 -7.44 -3.68
CA ALA A 8 -3.80 -8.72 -4.33
C ALA A 8 -3.90 -9.89 -3.32
N HIS A 9 -4.53 -10.97 -3.78
CA HIS A 9 -4.81 -12.17 -3.02
C HIS A 9 -4.44 -13.41 -3.84
N PRO A 10 -3.97 -14.52 -3.20
CA PRO A 10 -3.67 -15.77 -3.89
C PRO A 10 -4.83 -16.27 -4.73
N LYS A 11 -4.54 -16.88 -5.87
CA LYS A 11 -5.57 -17.64 -6.60
C LYS A 11 -6.03 -18.85 -5.77
N PRO A 12 -7.25 -19.36 -5.99
CA PRO A 12 -7.73 -20.54 -5.29
C PRO A 12 -6.78 -21.73 -5.42
N GLY A 13 -6.44 -22.33 -4.28
CA GLY A 13 -5.55 -23.49 -4.21
C GLY A 13 -4.05 -23.17 -4.12
N MET A 14 -3.68 -21.91 -4.13
CA MET A 14 -2.32 -21.43 -3.88
C MET A 14 -2.20 -20.97 -2.43
N SER A 15 -1.17 -21.38 -1.71
CA SER A 15 -0.89 -20.88 -0.38
C SER A 15 -0.42 -19.43 -0.41
N GLU A 16 -0.53 -18.71 0.72
CA GLU A 16 -0.06 -17.33 0.83
C GLU A 16 1.45 -17.23 0.56
N GLN A 17 2.24 -18.17 1.09
CA GLN A 17 3.69 -18.19 0.87
C GLN A 17 4.05 -18.40 -0.61
N GLU A 18 3.42 -19.38 -1.28
CA GLU A 18 3.65 -19.62 -2.72
C GLU A 18 3.27 -18.38 -3.56
N PHE A 19 2.19 -17.69 -3.18
CA PHE A 19 1.75 -16.46 -3.83
C PHE A 19 2.79 -15.34 -3.64
N GLN A 20 3.26 -15.11 -2.42
CA GLN A 20 4.23 -14.06 -2.11
C GLN A 20 5.58 -14.33 -2.81
N ASP A 21 6.09 -15.56 -2.74
CA ASP A 21 7.32 -15.96 -3.41
C ASP A 21 7.21 -15.77 -4.93
N TYR A 22 6.10 -16.22 -5.54
CA TYR A 22 5.89 -16.04 -6.97
C TYR A 22 5.80 -14.56 -7.35
N TRP A 23 5.08 -13.76 -6.56
CA TRP A 23 4.94 -12.33 -6.84
C TRP A 23 6.28 -11.61 -6.79
N VAL A 24 7.06 -11.81 -5.73
CA VAL A 24 8.36 -11.14 -5.53
C VAL A 24 9.41 -11.64 -6.53
N ASP A 25 9.59 -12.96 -6.65
CA ASP A 25 10.73 -13.54 -7.36
C ASP A 25 10.48 -13.79 -8.85
N VAL A 26 9.22 -13.89 -9.26
CA VAL A 26 8.87 -14.20 -10.66
C VAL A 26 8.12 -13.04 -11.32
N HIS A 27 6.89 -12.74 -10.87
CA HIS A 27 6.04 -11.76 -11.55
C HIS A 27 6.65 -10.36 -11.56
N ALA A 28 7.06 -9.87 -10.38
CA ALA A 28 7.60 -8.53 -10.26
C ALA A 28 8.86 -8.33 -11.10
N VAL A 29 9.76 -9.33 -11.08
CA VAL A 29 11.09 -9.23 -11.68
C VAL A 29 11.08 -9.52 -13.17
N GLN A 30 10.38 -10.60 -13.57
CA GLN A 30 10.44 -11.05 -14.97
C GLN A 30 9.48 -10.29 -15.88
N TYR A 31 8.42 -9.71 -15.31
CA TYR A 31 7.35 -9.08 -16.08
C TYR A 31 7.11 -7.61 -15.70
N ALA A 32 6.57 -7.33 -14.52
CA ALA A 32 6.11 -5.98 -14.17
C ALA A 32 7.23 -4.94 -14.15
N SER A 33 8.43 -5.30 -13.68
CA SER A 33 9.59 -4.40 -13.68
C SER A 33 10.10 -4.01 -15.09
N LYS A 34 9.63 -4.71 -16.14
CA LYS A 34 10.02 -4.43 -17.52
C LYS A 34 9.17 -3.34 -18.16
N ILE A 35 8.07 -2.94 -17.53
CA ILE A 35 7.19 -1.87 -18.02
C ILE A 35 7.92 -0.52 -17.94
N PRO A 36 8.20 0.17 -19.07
CA PRO A 36 9.12 1.32 -19.09
C PRO A 36 8.67 2.53 -18.28
N GLN A 37 7.35 2.69 -18.09
CA GLN A 37 6.77 3.83 -17.37
C GLN A 37 6.90 3.74 -15.85
N ILE A 38 7.17 2.55 -15.32
CA ILE A 38 7.33 2.34 -13.87
C ILE A 38 8.65 2.95 -13.40
N LYS A 39 8.58 3.98 -12.57
CA LYS A 39 9.75 4.71 -12.04
C LYS A 39 10.31 4.07 -10.78
N LYS A 40 9.42 3.54 -9.92
CA LYS A 40 9.77 2.78 -8.72
C LYS A 40 8.77 1.65 -8.56
N TYR A 41 9.21 0.55 -7.98
CA TYR A 41 8.37 -0.63 -7.77
C TYR A 41 8.77 -1.37 -6.50
N LEU A 42 7.80 -1.58 -5.64
CA LEU A 42 7.94 -2.23 -4.36
C LEU A 42 6.83 -3.27 -4.22
N ILE A 43 7.15 -4.46 -3.73
CA ILE A 43 6.17 -5.45 -3.28
C ILE A 43 6.20 -5.49 -1.76
N ASP A 44 5.04 -5.34 -1.17
CA ASP A 44 4.77 -5.55 0.24
C ASP A 44 4.15 -6.93 0.45
N THR A 45 4.81 -7.82 1.15
CA THR A 45 4.26 -9.12 1.52
C THR A 45 3.64 -9.06 2.90
N ARG A 46 2.40 -9.54 3.05
CA ARG A 46 1.72 -9.59 4.35
C ARG A 46 2.50 -10.45 5.33
N ILE A 47 2.57 -9.96 6.57
CA ILE A 47 3.04 -10.74 7.73
C ILE A 47 1.92 -10.77 8.79
N PRO A 48 1.77 -11.85 9.57
CA PRO A 48 0.79 -11.91 10.64
C PRO A 48 1.05 -10.84 11.71
N PHE A 49 0.02 -10.09 12.11
CA PHE A 49 0.12 -9.09 13.17
C PHE A 49 -1.24 -8.87 13.86
N GLY A 50 -1.29 -9.17 15.15
CA GLY A 50 -2.54 -9.01 15.95
C GLY A 50 -3.62 -10.03 15.57
N PRO A 51 -4.88 -9.77 15.96
CA PRO A 51 -6.02 -10.61 15.57
C PRO A 51 -6.34 -10.42 14.09
N GLU A 52 -6.28 -11.50 13.32
CA GLU A 52 -6.58 -11.53 11.89
C GLU A 52 -7.59 -12.63 11.56
N PRO A 53 -8.38 -12.48 10.47
CA PRO A 53 -9.23 -13.55 9.98
C PRO A 53 -8.40 -14.67 9.37
N ASP A 54 -8.95 -15.91 9.37
CA ASP A 54 -8.31 -17.07 8.75
C ASP A 54 -8.10 -16.90 7.23
N ASP A 55 -8.95 -16.12 6.55
CA ASP A 55 -8.82 -15.73 5.14
C ASP A 55 -8.69 -14.20 5.06
N PRO A 56 -7.47 -13.65 5.04
CA PRO A 56 -7.26 -12.23 4.94
C PRO A 56 -7.75 -11.68 3.59
N LEU A 57 -8.19 -10.42 3.56
CA LEU A 57 -8.68 -9.79 2.33
C LEU A 57 -7.62 -9.76 1.23
N TRP A 58 -6.38 -9.49 1.61
CA TRP A 58 -5.22 -9.42 0.71
C TRP A 58 -4.00 -10.00 1.39
N SER A 59 -3.09 -10.53 0.59
CA SER A 59 -1.83 -11.14 1.04
C SER A 59 -0.59 -10.35 0.65
N GLY A 60 -0.78 -9.21 -0.01
CA GLY A 60 0.28 -8.27 -0.36
C GLY A 60 -0.22 -7.09 -1.15
N ILE A 61 0.70 -6.14 -1.38
CA ILE A 61 0.47 -4.89 -2.10
C ILE A 61 1.61 -4.66 -3.07
N ALA A 62 1.31 -4.25 -4.31
CA ALA A 62 2.30 -3.59 -5.15
C ALA A 62 2.19 -2.08 -4.96
N GLU A 63 3.29 -1.43 -4.66
CA GLU A 63 3.43 0.01 -4.74
C GLU A 63 4.17 0.38 -6.02
N ILE A 64 3.53 1.15 -6.89
CA ILE A 64 4.05 1.54 -8.19
C ILE A 64 4.05 3.07 -8.28
N TRP A 65 5.15 3.65 -8.75
CA TRP A 65 5.24 5.09 -9.01
C TRP A 65 5.32 5.35 -10.50
N LEU A 66 4.38 6.17 -10.99
CA LEU A 66 4.26 6.60 -12.37
C LEU A 66 4.35 8.12 -12.43
N GLU A 67 4.94 8.68 -13.48
CA GLU A 67 5.16 10.13 -13.54
C GLU A 67 3.86 10.91 -13.55
N ASN A 68 2.88 10.45 -14.35
CA ASN A 68 1.60 11.12 -14.59
C ASN A 68 0.56 10.12 -15.16
N GLU A 69 -0.66 10.60 -15.45
CA GLU A 69 -1.74 9.80 -16.00
C GLU A 69 -1.49 9.33 -17.45
N GLU A 70 -0.74 10.11 -18.24
CA GLU A 70 -0.36 9.71 -19.59
C GLU A 70 0.56 8.48 -19.54
N ASP A 71 1.57 8.50 -18.67
CA ASP A 71 2.46 7.36 -18.44
C ASP A 71 1.68 6.15 -17.88
N GLN A 72 0.73 6.38 -17.00
CA GLN A 72 -0.13 5.33 -16.46
C GLN A 72 -0.95 4.64 -17.57
N LEU A 73 -1.60 5.40 -18.42
CA LEU A 73 -2.36 4.85 -19.54
C LEU A 73 -1.44 4.19 -20.58
N ALA A 74 -0.29 4.78 -20.87
CA ALA A 74 0.70 4.22 -21.79
C ALA A 74 1.27 2.89 -21.26
N SER A 75 1.49 2.75 -19.95
CA SER A 75 2.02 1.52 -19.35
C SER A 75 1.15 0.30 -19.66
N LEU A 76 -0.18 0.48 -19.71
CA LEU A 76 -1.16 -0.57 -19.98
C LEU A 76 -1.23 -0.97 -21.46
N GLN A 77 -0.52 -0.26 -22.35
CA GLN A 77 -0.48 -0.52 -23.79
C GLN A 77 0.87 -1.08 -24.25
N THR A 78 1.81 -1.24 -23.35
CA THR A 78 3.14 -1.76 -23.69
C THR A 78 3.11 -3.27 -23.95
N PRO A 79 4.00 -3.81 -24.81
CA PRO A 79 4.15 -5.25 -24.96
C PRO A 79 4.51 -5.94 -23.63
N GLU A 80 5.33 -5.30 -22.79
CA GLU A 80 5.73 -5.81 -21.47
C GLU A 80 4.53 -6.02 -20.54
N PHE A 81 3.53 -5.15 -20.64
CA PHE A 81 2.27 -5.34 -19.92
C PHE A 81 1.38 -6.37 -20.61
N LEU A 82 1.02 -6.15 -21.88
CA LEU A 82 -0.01 -6.92 -22.59
C LEU A 82 0.40 -8.38 -22.82
N GLU A 83 1.65 -8.63 -23.21
CA GLU A 83 2.19 -9.95 -23.54
C GLU A 83 2.97 -10.58 -22.38
N GLY A 84 3.34 -9.77 -21.35
CA GLY A 84 4.07 -10.16 -20.16
C GLY A 84 3.21 -10.20 -18.92
N ALA A 85 3.19 -9.11 -18.15
CA ALA A 85 2.57 -9.03 -16.82
C ALA A 85 1.09 -9.46 -16.84
N ARG A 86 0.30 -8.97 -17.80
CA ARG A 86 -1.13 -9.27 -17.93
C ARG A 86 -1.43 -10.76 -18.14
N LEU A 87 -0.59 -11.46 -18.92
CA LEU A 87 -0.77 -12.89 -19.18
C LEU A 87 -0.25 -13.77 -18.03
N ASP A 88 0.60 -13.22 -17.19
CA ASP A 88 1.14 -13.91 -16.02
C ASP A 88 0.21 -13.84 -14.80
N GLU A 89 -0.52 -12.75 -14.60
CA GLU A 89 -1.42 -12.53 -13.45
C GLU A 89 -2.33 -13.73 -13.10
N PRO A 90 -3.03 -14.40 -14.03
CA PRO A 90 -3.91 -15.51 -13.70
C PRO A 90 -3.20 -16.76 -13.16
N LYS A 91 -1.87 -16.81 -13.24
CA LYS A 91 -1.10 -17.95 -12.74
C LYS A 91 -0.98 -17.95 -11.22
N TRP A 92 -1.08 -16.77 -10.57
CA TRP A 92 -0.79 -16.59 -9.16
C TRP A 92 -1.84 -15.78 -8.39
N ALA A 93 -2.56 -14.84 -9.03
CA ALA A 93 -3.49 -13.93 -8.36
C ALA A 93 -4.97 -14.26 -8.62
N ALA A 94 -5.80 -14.10 -7.59
CA ALA A 94 -7.25 -14.02 -7.69
C ALA A 94 -7.65 -12.60 -8.15
N PHE A 95 -7.50 -12.32 -9.44
CA PHE A 95 -7.59 -10.98 -9.99
C PHE A 95 -8.92 -10.27 -9.69
N TRP A 96 -10.02 -11.01 -9.58
CA TRP A 96 -11.35 -10.47 -9.19
C TRP A 96 -11.44 -9.99 -7.73
N ARG A 97 -10.44 -10.28 -6.89
CA ARG A 97 -10.30 -9.75 -5.52
C ARG A 97 -9.33 -8.57 -5.43
N THR A 98 -8.70 -8.22 -6.54
CA THR A 98 -7.72 -7.12 -6.60
C THR A 98 -8.40 -5.76 -6.44
N VAL A 99 -7.83 -4.91 -5.60
CA VAL A 99 -8.22 -3.51 -5.45
C VAL A 99 -7.06 -2.63 -5.87
N VAL A 100 -7.34 -1.63 -6.67
CA VAL A 100 -6.35 -0.64 -7.12
C VAL A 100 -6.74 0.74 -6.60
N LEU A 101 -5.81 1.42 -5.95
CA LEU A 101 -5.94 2.80 -5.54
C LEU A 101 -4.87 3.64 -6.23
N ASP A 102 -5.30 4.56 -7.09
CA ASP A 102 -4.44 5.62 -7.60
C ASP A 102 -4.44 6.74 -6.59
N THR A 103 -3.27 7.08 -6.06
CA THR A 103 -3.18 8.02 -4.94
C THR A 103 -2.20 9.15 -5.20
N ASP A 104 -2.44 10.25 -4.50
CA ASP A 104 -1.47 11.32 -4.27
C ASP A 104 -0.91 11.16 -2.85
N ALA A 105 0.41 10.92 -2.74
CA ALA A 105 1.06 10.66 -1.47
C ALA A 105 1.54 11.95 -0.79
N HIS A 106 1.17 12.12 0.48
CA HIS A 106 1.64 13.18 1.36
C HIS A 106 2.61 12.59 2.38
N VAL A 107 3.86 13.02 2.33
CA VAL A 107 4.92 12.56 3.24
C VAL A 107 4.90 13.42 4.50
N LEU A 108 4.46 12.85 5.62
CA LEU A 108 4.39 13.52 6.94
C LEU A 108 5.66 13.29 7.76
N ARG A 109 6.29 12.13 7.59
CA ARG A 109 7.63 11.81 8.08
C ARG A 109 8.35 11.00 7.02
N ALA A 110 9.49 11.49 6.54
CA ALA A 110 10.19 10.89 5.40
C ALA A 110 10.78 9.51 5.73
N GLY A 111 11.53 9.42 6.84
CA GLY A 111 12.30 8.21 7.14
C GLY A 111 13.42 7.96 6.13
N ASP A 112 14.25 6.96 6.41
CA ASP A 112 15.28 6.51 5.49
C ASP A 112 14.74 5.43 4.55
N HIS A 113 15.26 5.39 3.33
CA HIS A 113 14.98 4.36 2.35
C HIS A 113 16.28 3.74 1.81
N PRO A 114 16.29 2.44 1.55
CA PRO A 114 15.25 1.43 1.84
C PRO A 114 15.01 1.26 3.35
N ALA A 115 13.92 0.57 3.70
CA ALA A 115 13.68 0.17 5.08
C ALA A 115 14.83 -0.71 5.60
N PRO A 116 15.09 -0.74 6.93
CA PRO A 116 15.99 -1.74 7.53
C PRO A 116 15.56 -3.16 7.14
N GLU A 117 16.50 -4.10 7.15
CA GLU A 117 16.22 -5.51 6.78
C GLU A 117 15.07 -6.12 7.59
N ASP A 118 14.99 -5.77 8.88
CA ASP A 118 13.91 -6.20 9.79
C ASP A 118 12.73 -5.22 9.80
N GLY A 119 12.75 -4.19 8.96
CA GLY A 119 11.73 -3.17 8.88
C GLY A 119 10.36 -3.73 8.51
N VAL A 120 9.33 -3.18 9.16
CA VAL A 120 7.93 -3.53 8.90
C VAL A 120 7.12 -2.28 8.64
N LYS A 121 6.00 -2.44 7.93
CA LYS A 121 5.07 -1.37 7.64
C LYS A 121 3.64 -1.81 7.96
N ILE A 122 2.85 -0.93 8.57
CA ILE A 122 1.39 -1.07 8.62
C ILE A 122 0.80 -0.24 7.49
N VAL A 123 -0.08 -0.87 6.73
CA VAL A 123 -0.94 -0.19 5.76
C VAL A 123 -2.36 -0.21 6.28
N ALA A 124 -2.91 0.97 6.54
CA ALA A 124 -4.29 1.15 6.98
C ALA A 124 -5.12 1.76 5.85
N LEU A 125 -6.15 1.04 5.42
CA LEU A 125 -7.09 1.47 4.40
C LEU A 125 -8.32 2.08 5.06
N VAL A 126 -8.73 3.26 4.60
CA VAL A 126 -9.80 4.02 5.24
C VAL A 126 -10.85 4.51 4.24
N LYS A 127 -12.11 4.53 4.70
CA LYS A 127 -13.24 5.19 4.07
C LYS A 127 -13.74 6.29 5.00
N ARG A 128 -13.89 7.52 4.50
CA ARG A 128 -14.43 8.63 5.30
C ARG A 128 -15.86 8.38 5.77
N THR A 129 -16.24 9.02 6.85
CA THR A 129 -17.63 8.98 7.37
C THR A 129 -18.59 9.58 6.35
N GLU A 130 -19.77 8.95 6.19
CA GLU A 130 -20.84 9.45 5.33
C GLU A 130 -21.25 10.88 5.69
N GLY A 131 -21.45 11.71 4.66
CA GLY A 131 -21.76 13.13 4.84
C GLY A 131 -20.53 14.04 4.99
N THR A 132 -19.33 13.50 5.12
CA THR A 132 -18.08 14.27 5.10
C THR A 132 -17.60 14.44 3.66
N THR A 133 -17.22 15.67 3.24
CA THR A 133 -16.63 15.88 1.91
C THR A 133 -15.20 15.33 1.84
N VAL A 134 -14.70 15.13 0.63
CA VAL A 134 -13.30 14.66 0.42
C VAL A 134 -12.31 15.68 1.00
N GLU A 135 -12.58 16.98 0.81
CA GLU A 135 -11.76 18.09 1.32
C GLU A 135 -11.71 18.09 2.85
N GLN A 136 -12.88 18.00 3.51
CA GLN A 136 -12.96 17.96 4.97
C GLN A 136 -12.23 16.74 5.55
N PHE A 137 -12.37 15.58 4.90
CA PHE A 137 -11.66 14.37 5.29
C PHE A 137 -10.14 14.54 5.17
N ARG A 138 -9.64 15.06 4.03
CA ARG A 138 -8.21 15.29 3.81
C ARG A 138 -7.64 16.32 4.80
N GLU A 139 -8.36 17.44 5.04
CA GLU A 139 -7.97 18.46 6.01
C GLU A 139 -7.85 17.89 7.43
N ARG A 140 -8.87 17.16 7.89
CA ARG A 140 -8.88 16.50 9.21
C ARG A 140 -7.74 15.49 9.32
N SER A 141 -7.52 14.70 8.28
CA SER A 141 -6.52 13.65 8.23
C SER A 141 -5.09 14.21 8.27
N LEU A 142 -4.81 15.25 7.45
CA LEU A 142 -3.48 15.89 7.38
C LEU A 142 -3.19 16.80 8.56
N GLY A 143 -4.21 17.30 9.24
CA GLY A 143 -4.10 18.16 10.42
C GLY A 143 -4.04 17.35 11.72
N GLU A 144 -5.12 17.39 12.48
CA GLU A 144 -5.18 16.87 13.84
C GLU A 144 -4.80 15.39 13.95
N HIS A 145 -5.28 14.55 13.02
CA HIS A 145 -4.93 13.13 13.03
C HIS A 145 -3.45 12.88 12.79
N ALA A 146 -2.86 13.58 11.82
CA ALA A 146 -1.44 13.47 11.53
C ALA A 146 -0.57 13.88 12.72
N GLU A 147 -0.94 14.96 13.44
CA GLU A 147 -0.23 15.41 14.62
C GLU A 147 -0.24 14.36 15.76
N LEU A 148 -1.36 13.68 15.97
CA LEU A 148 -1.45 12.58 16.94
C LEU A 148 -0.58 11.39 16.49
N MET A 149 -0.67 10.98 15.25
CA MET A 149 0.09 9.84 14.73
C MET A 149 1.60 10.09 14.74
N LEU A 150 2.05 11.33 14.51
CA LEU A 150 3.47 11.70 14.57
C LEU A 150 4.08 11.60 15.97
N GLN A 151 3.28 11.49 17.03
CA GLN A 151 3.72 11.28 18.41
C GLN A 151 3.96 9.80 18.74
N VAL A 152 3.52 8.87 17.87
CA VAL A 152 3.65 7.42 18.10
C VAL A 152 5.14 7.05 18.20
N PRO A 153 5.56 6.38 19.29
CA PRO A 153 6.96 6.01 19.47
C PRO A 153 7.41 5.01 18.42
N GLY A 154 8.66 5.12 17.98
CA GLY A 154 9.24 4.21 16.98
C GLY A 154 8.71 4.39 15.55
N LEU A 155 7.75 5.29 15.32
CA LEU A 155 7.28 5.59 13.97
C LEU A 155 8.42 6.23 13.16
N ARG A 156 8.95 5.49 12.20
CA ARG A 156 10.09 5.92 11.38
C ARG A 156 9.65 6.72 10.16
N ARG A 157 8.64 6.23 9.44
CA ARG A 157 8.09 6.87 8.23
C ARG A 157 6.57 6.91 8.30
N TYR A 158 5.98 8.00 7.80
CA TYR A 158 4.53 8.14 7.73
C TYR A 158 4.10 8.85 6.45
N LEU A 159 3.25 8.18 5.68
CA LEU A 159 2.59 8.71 4.49
C LEU A 159 1.09 8.59 4.62
N GLN A 160 0.38 9.58 4.10
CA GLN A 160 -1.04 9.49 3.78
C GLN A 160 -1.20 9.56 2.26
N CYS A 161 -1.71 8.49 1.67
CA CYS A 161 -1.91 8.32 0.23
C CYS A 161 -3.41 8.47 -0.05
N PHE A 162 -3.85 9.68 -0.49
CA PHE A 162 -5.25 9.95 -0.77
C PHE A 162 -5.63 9.50 -2.17
N THR A 163 -6.77 8.84 -2.28
CA THR A 163 -7.39 8.51 -3.57
C THR A 163 -7.56 9.77 -4.40
N ARG A 164 -7.11 9.72 -5.66
CA ARG A 164 -7.13 10.85 -6.59
C ARG A 164 -8.54 11.24 -6.98
N ASP A 165 -8.74 12.51 -7.29
CA ASP A 165 -10.06 13.09 -7.58
C ASP A 165 -10.76 12.42 -8.77
N GLY A 166 -10.01 11.91 -9.75
CA GLY A 166 -10.55 11.16 -10.88
C GLY A 166 -11.38 9.93 -10.49
N ALA A 167 -11.08 9.30 -9.36
CA ALA A 167 -11.83 8.15 -8.86
C ALA A 167 -13.28 8.51 -8.43
N TYR A 168 -13.54 9.79 -8.13
CA TYR A 168 -14.85 10.29 -7.72
C TYR A 168 -15.70 10.79 -8.90
N ALA A 169 -15.17 10.77 -10.14
CA ALA A 169 -15.87 11.32 -11.31
C ALA A 169 -17.17 10.58 -11.67
N ILE A 170 -17.28 9.30 -11.30
CA ILE A 170 -18.44 8.46 -11.61
C ILE A 170 -19.24 8.03 -10.37
N GLY A 171 -18.84 8.45 -9.18
CA GLY A 171 -19.47 8.10 -7.91
C GLY A 171 -18.51 8.11 -6.74
N GLU A 172 -18.87 7.43 -5.66
CA GLU A 172 -18.02 7.28 -4.50
C GLU A 172 -16.86 6.31 -4.76
N ALA A 173 -15.64 6.71 -4.41
CA ALA A 173 -14.51 5.79 -4.40
C ALA A 173 -14.69 4.69 -3.34
N LEU A 174 -14.17 3.50 -3.61
CA LEU A 174 -14.25 2.36 -2.68
C LEU A 174 -13.60 2.69 -1.33
N LEU A 175 -12.42 3.30 -1.37
CA LEU A 175 -11.63 3.76 -0.23
C LEU A 175 -11.12 5.18 -0.52
N ASP A 176 -10.98 5.99 0.52
CA ASP A 176 -10.58 7.38 0.37
C ASP A 176 -9.08 7.60 0.59
N ALA A 177 -8.42 6.71 1.34
CA ALA A 177 -6.97 6.78 1.53
C ALA A 177 -6.37 5.45 1.99
N ALA A 178 -5.04 5.37 1.87
CA ALA A 178 -4.17 4.43 2.55
C ALA A 178 -3.15 5.19 3.41
N TYR A 179 -2.99 4.81 4.68
CA TYR A 179 -1.95 5.33 5.56
C TYR A 179 -0.84 4.29 5.71
N LEU A 180 0.39 4.69 5.42
CA LEU A 180 1.55 3.84 5.45
C LEU A 180 2.47 4.27 6.60
N LEU A 181 2.63 3.39 7.59
CA LEU A 181 3.41 3.64 8.81
C LEU A 181 4.52 2.61 8.90
N SER A 182 5.79 3.05 8.84
CA SER A 182 6.94 2.14 8.89
C SER A 182 7.65 2.22 10.24
N PHE A 183 8.16 1.07 10.68
CA PHE A 183 8.90 0.87 11.92
C PHE A 183 10.19 0.10 11.60
N ASP A 184 11.21 0.20 12.46
CA ASP A 184 12.49 -0.45 12.22
C ASP A 184 12.45 -1.98 12.44
N SER A 185 11.46 -2.46 13.21
CA SER A 185 11.26 -3.89 13.45
C SER A 185 9.80 -4.19 13.84
N LEU A 186 9.44 -5.49 13.84
CA LEU A 186 8.15 -5.95 14.38
C LEU A 186 8.03 -5.64 15.87
N GLU A 187 9.11 -5.77 16.65
CA GLU A 187 9.13 -5.42 18.08
C GLU A 187 8.80 -3.93 18.32
N ASP A 188 9.33 -3.03 17.47
CA ASP A 188 9.03 -1.59 17.57
C ASP A 188 7.59 -1.30 17.19
N LEU A 189 7.04 -1.99 16.19
CA LEU A 189 5.62 -1.92 15.88
C LEU A 189 4.74 -2.42 17.04
N GLU A 190 5.10 -3.53 17.69
CA GLU A 190 4.37 -4.05 18.85
C GLU A 190 4.39 -3.06 20.03
N LYS A 191 5.55 -2.46 20.33
CA LYS A 191 5.68 -1.40 21.35
C LYS A 191 4.83 -0.17 20.98
N ALA A 192 4.88 0.25 19.72
CA ALA A 192 4.07 1.36 19.24
C ALA A 192 2.57 1.07 19.40
N ALA A 193 2.11 -0.10 18.98
CA ALA A 193 0.70 -0.52 19.07
C ALA A 193 0.19 -0.61 20.53
N ALA A 194 1.09 -0.82 21.50
CA ALA A 194 0.78 -0.85 22.93
C ALA A 194 0.87 0.52 23.62
N SER A 195 1.26 1.59 22.90
CA SER A 195 1.44 2.92 23.47
C SER A 195 0.13 3.69 23.60
N ASP A 196 0.07 4.62 24.57
CA ASP A 196 -1.04 5.54 24.75
C ASP A 196 -1.19 6.50 23.55
N GLU A 197 -0.09 6.84 22.89
CA GLU A 197 -0.06 7.70 21.70
C GLU A 197 -0.79 7.03 20.53
N TYR A 198 -0.50 5.74 20.28
CA TYR A 198 -1.18 4.97 19.24
C TYR A 198 -2.66 4.78 19.55
N ALA A 199 -3.00 4.50 20.83
CA ALA A 199 -4.39 4.37 21.26
C ALA A 199 -5.16 5.68 21.00
N ARG A 200 -4.61 6.84 21.36
CA ARG A 200 -5.22 8.16 21.10
C ARG A 200 -5.40 8.41 19.60
N ALA A 201 -4.39 8.12 18.79
CA ALA A 201 -4.47 8.29 17.33
C ALA A 201 -5.53 7.37 16.71
N LYS A 202 -5.65 6.13 17.20
CA LYS A 202 -6.68 5.18 16.76
C LYS A 202 -8.09 5.63 17.18
N ASP A 203 -8.25 6.12 18.40
CA ASP A 203 -9.52 6.64 18.89
C ASP A 203 -9.96 7.88 18.10
N ASP A 204 -9.03 8.76 17.75
CA ASP A 204 -9.28 9.89 16.86
C ASP A 204 -9.70 9.42 15.45
N LEU A 205 -8.98 8.47 14.85
CA LEU A 205 -9.25 7.97 13.51
C LEU A 205 -10.71 7.53 13.35
N VAL A 206 -11.24 6.74 14.28
CA VAL A 206 -12.61 6.22 14.20
C VAL A 206 -13.70 7.29 14.33
N THR A 207 -13.34 8.54 14.65
CA THR A 207 -14.30 9.67 14.70
C THR A 207 -14.65 10.24 13.32
N PHE A 208 -13.79 10.03 12.31
CA PHE A 208 -13.97 10.60 10.97
C PHE A 208 -13.85 9.59 9.83
N VAL A 209 -13.61 8.31 10.14
CA VAL A 209 -13.67 7.20 9.17
C VAL A 209 -14.76 6.21 9.53
N GLN A 210 -15.17 5.40 8.57
CA GLN A 210 -16.13 4.31 8.76
C GLN A 210 -15.42 3.10 9.36
N PRO A 211 -15.69 2.71 10.63
CA PRO A 211 -14.98 1.60 11.26
C PRO A 211 -15.15 0.26 10.54
N ARG A 212 -16.27 0.07 9.81
CA ARG A 212 -16.55 -1.13 9.01
C ARG A 212 -15.61 -1.30 7.82
N TYR A 213 -15.04 -0.20 7.32
CA TYR A 213 -14.18 -0.14 6.15
C TYR A 213 -12.76 0.29 6.52
N LEU A 214 -12.42 0.15 7.80
CA LEU A 214 -11.05 0.27 8.28
C LEU A 214 -10.40 -1.11 8.20
N HIS A 215 -9.46 -1.26 7.27
CA HIS A 215 -8.67 -2.47 7.10
C HIS A 215 -7.21 -2.13 7.36
N HIS A 216 -6.48 -3.03 8.00
CA HIS A 216 -5.05 -2.87 8.18
C HIS A 216 -4.33 -4.19 7.89
N MET A 217 -3.08 -4.06 7.45
CA MET A 217 -2.22 -5.18 7.13
C MET A 217 -0.79 -4.80 7.50
N ALA A 218 -0.10 -5.67 8.24
CA ALA A 218 1.33 -5.56 8.45
C ALA A 218 2.06 -6.23 7.29
N VAL A 219 3.14 -5.60 6.81
CA VAL A 219 3.86 -6.05 5.62
C VAL A 219 5.37 -5.90 5.76
N LYS A 220 6.10 -6.68 4.98
CA LYS A 220 7.54 -6.55 4.70
C LYS A 220 7.75 -6.00 3.30
N GLU A 221 8.67 -5.03 3.16
CA GLU A 221 9.00 -4.38 1.88
C GLU A 221 10.03 -5.19 1.08
N HIS A 222 9.77 -5.35 -0.23
CA HIS A 222 10.69 -5.96 -1.19
C HIS A 222 10.83 -5.02 -2.40
N TRP A 223 11.91 -4.24 -2.42
CA TRP A 223 12.19 -3.31 -3.50
C TRP A 223 12.61 -4.04 -4.78
N ILE A 224 11.89 -3.83 -5.87
CA ILE A 224 12.14 -4.40 -7.21
C ILE A 224 12.86 -3.36 -8.08
N ILE A 225 12.31 -2.15 -8.15
CA ILE A 225 12.96 -0.97 -8.74
C ILE A 225 13.15 0.01 -7.60
N GLY A 226 14.40 0.31 -7.24
CA GLY A 226 14.76 1.14 -6.11
C GLY A 226 14.35 2.59 -6.23
N SER A 227 14.60 3.37 -5.16
CA SER A 227 14.28 4.80 -5.10
C SER A 227 14.96 5.62 -6.19
N GLU A 228 16.07 5.15 -6.76
CA GLU A 228 16.85 5.80 -7.81
C GLU A 228 16.53 5.26 -9.22
N GLY A 229 15.58 4.35 -9.37
CA GLY A 229 15.18 3.77 -10.67
C GLY A 229 16.02 2.57 -11.11
N GLU A 230 16.84 2.01 -10.24
CA GLU A 230 17.62 0.80 -10.53
C GLU A 230 16.77 -0.45 -10.31
N ALA A 231 16.73 -1.31 -11.32
CA ALA A 231 16.11 -2.63 -11.20
C ALA A 231 16.99 -3.54 -10.34
N ARG A 232 16.35 -4.38 -9.50
CA ARG A 232 17.06 -5.37 -8.69
C ARG A 232 17.72 -6.40 -9.62
N ASP A 233 19.05 -6.53 -9.51
CA ASP A 233 19.79 -7.53 -10.27
C ASP A 233 19.56 -8.90 -9.63
N HIS A 234 18.84 -9.79 -10.33
CA HIS A 234 18.66 -11.16 -9.90
C HIS A 234 19.85 -12.00 -10.38
N ARG A 235 20.66 -12.39 -9.42
CA ARG A 235 21.64 -13.46 -9.59
C ARG A 235 21.04 -14.81 -9.24
#